data_c71a1cfb844aa43e8bc239b1dcda248f
#
_entry.id   c71a1cfb844aa43e8bc239b1dcda248f
#
_cell.length_a   1.000
_cell.length_b   1.000
_cell.length_c   1.000
_cell.angle_alpha   90.00
_cell.angle_beta   90.00
_cell.angle_gamma   90.00
#
_symmetry.space_group_name_H-M   'P 1'
#
loop_
_entity.id
_entity.type
_entity.pdbx_description
1 polymer ?
#
loop_
_entity_poly.entity_id
_entity_poly.type
_entity_poly.pdbx_seq_one_letter_code
_entity_poly.pdbx_strand_id
1 'polypeptide(L)'
;MVVLIVVCSILGIFFLLEILSQLIYHRFFFTSVVAFYIKHFRYSPFRQSYEECKRLISTPHQEYQLPKNIKFCCPVTKKKESDMNVYYLNEKNKSNVVFIYFHGGAFYNNFVKHEWKMINKIIKNTDALVIAPDYPLIPEIRCDGLYPILVNFYRNTLKKFPNKRIVIGGDSAGGTIAMVLGEILNSEEQPDEIICLSPAVDFEIPPEDEASFKKCIFEDKRAWPAIAEMWAGEGMNNSDWLISPINGDLSKIKHMSIFFGEREFCYNSIFRLQAKNKRNDKKIDYKLYKGMYHVWMATPVLEGKKAIKEISEILKKERHC
;
A
#
# COMPACT_ATOMS: atom_id res chain seq x y z
N MET A 1 -3.04 50.60 -4.35
CA MET A 1 -1.94 50.30 -5.29
C MET A 1 -0.90 49.34 -4.64
N VAL A 2 -0.27 49.66 -3.50
CA VAL A 2 0.74 48.80 -2.85
C VAL A 2 0.23 47.38 -2.55
N VAL A 3 -0.96 47.26 -1.93
CA VAL A 3 -1.54 45.94 -1.63
C VAL A 3 -1.77 45.06 -2.86
N LEU A 4 -2.20 45.67 -3.97
CA LEU A 4 -2.41 44.93 -5.23
C LEU A 4 -1.06 44.46 -5.81
N ILE A 5 -0.02 45.29 -5.76
CA ILE A 5 1.33 44.92 -6.23
C ILE A 5 1.86 43.74 -5.37
N VAL A 6 1.73 43.79 -4.05
CA VAL A 6 2.17 42.73 -3.16
C VAL A 6 1.41 41.42 -3.46
N VAL A 7 0.09 41.49 -3.62
CA VAL A 7 -0.72 40.32 -3.95
C VAL A 7 -0.31 39.72 -5.30
N CYS A 8 -0.16 40.54 -6.33
CA CYS A 8 0.29 40.10 -7.66
C CYS A 8 1.70 39.48 -7.62
N SER A 9 2.62 40.05 -6.84
CA SER A 9 3.97 39.51 -6.66
C SER A 9 3.96 38.14 -5.98
N ILE A 10 3.16 37.98 -4.91
CA ILE A 10 3.00 36.70 -4.22
C ILE A 10 2.42 35.64 -5.17
N LEU A 11 1.36 35.97 -5.91
CA LEU A 11 0.75 35.06 -6.89
C LEU A 11 1.73 34.68 -7.99
N GLY A 12 2.53 35.65 -8.48
CA GLY A 12 3.59 35.41 -9.48
C GLY A 12 4.65 34.41 -8.95
N ILE A 13 5.10 34.59 -7.70
CA ILE A 13 6.05 33.66 -7.07
C ILE A 13 5.44 32.26 -6.96
N PHE A 14 4.20 32.12 -6.47
CA PHE A 14 3.53 30.82 -6.39
C PHE A 14 3.40 30.15 -7.75
N PHE A 15 3.03 30.90 -8.79
CA PHE A 15 2.92 30.40 -10.16
C PHE A 15 4.28 29.90 -10.69
N LEU A 16 5.35 30.66 -10.44
CA LEU A 16 6.71 30.25 -10.80
C LEU A 16 7.15 28.98 -10.06
N LEU A 17 6.89 28.87 -8.76
CA LEU A 17 7.18 27.69 -7.97
C LEU A 17 6.39 26.47 -8.45
N GLU A 18 5.13 26.66 -8.85
CA GLU A 18 4.32 25.60 -9.45
C GLU A 18 4.93 25.11 -10.77
N ILE A 19 5.30 26.03 -11.67
CA ILE A 19 5.96 25.69 -12.95
C ILE A 19 7.26 24.92 -12.67
N LEU A 20 8.11 25.42 -11.80
CA LEU A 20 9.37 24.75 -11.46
C LEU A 20 9.16 23.37 -10.87
N SER A 21 8.16 23.22 -9.98
CA SER A 21 7.82 21.91 -9.39
C SER A 21 7.33 20.92 -10.46
N GLN A 22 6.52 21.37 -11.40
CA GLN A 22 6.05 20.53 -12.51
C GLN A 22 7.21 20.12 -13.44
N LEU A 23 8.10 21.05 -13.78
CA LEU A 23 9.22 20.79 -14.67
C LEU A 23 10.28 19.86 -14.05
N ILE A 24 10.59 20.05 -12.76
CA ILE A 24 11.68 19.33 -12.08
C ILE A 24 11.21 18.02 -11.47
N TYR A 25 10.02 18.01 -10.87
CA TYR A 25 9.52 16.90 -10.05
C TYR A 25 8.27 16.23 -10.61
N HIS A 26 7.68 16.74 -11.70
CA HIS A 26 6.43 16.24 -12.29
C HIS A 26 5.25 16.16 -11.32
N ARG A 27 5.17 17.09 -10.37
CA ARG A 27 4.12 17.13 -9.33
C ARG A 27 3.82 18.55 -8.88
N PHE A 28 2.68 18.75 -8.24
CA PHE A 28 2.29 20.05 -7.70
C PHE A 28 3.29 20.54 -6.64
N PHE A 29 3.46 21.86 -6.56
CA PHE A 29 4.36 22.51 -5.60
C PHE A 29 4.03 22.12 -4.16
N PHE A 30 2.74 22.12 -3.78
CA PHE A 30 2.30 21.66 -2.45
C PHE A 30 2.75 20.23 -2.15
N THR A 31 2.68 19.33 -3.12
CA THR A 31 3.16 17.95 -2.99
C THR A 31 4.66 17.88 -2.74
N SER A 32 5.43 18.79 -3.37
CA SER A 32 6.88 18.92 -3.11
C SER A 32 7.16 19.40 -1.69
N VAL A 33 6.38 20.34 -1.16
CA VAL A 33 6.46 20.79 0.24
C VAL A 33 6.14 19.65 1.21
N VAL A 34 5.08 18.88 0.96
CA VAL A 34 4.72 17.72 1.78
C VAL A 34 5.84 16.66 1.76
N ALA A 35 6.39 16.36 0.59
CA ALA A 35 7.51 15.40 0.48
C ALA A 35 8.76 15.87 1.22
N PHE A 36 9.09 17.16 1.11
CA PHE A 36 10.20 17.76 1.85
C PHE A 36 10.00 17.64 3.37
N TYR A 37 8.78 17.98 3.87
CA TYR A 37 8.44 17.84 5.27
C TYR A 37 8.58 16.39 5.76
N ILE A 38 8.05 15.42 5.03
CA ILE A 38 8.17 14.00 5.38
C ILE A 38 9.64 13.59 5.45
N LYS A 39 10.42 13.95 4.43
CA LYS A 39 11.83 13.58 4.34
C LYS A 39 12.67 14.12 5.50
N HIS A 40 12.44 15.35 5.93
CA HIS A 40 13.34 16.05 6.86
C HIS A 40 12.82 16.10 8.30
N PHE A 41 11.51 16.01 8.52
CA PHE A 41 10.92 16.21 9.84
C PHE A 41 10.17 15.00 10.40
N ARG A 42 9.97 13.95 9.60
CA ARG A 42 9.35 12.72 10.10
C ARG A 42 10.39 11.65 10.35
N TYR A 43 10.37 11.10 11.57
CA TYR A 43 11.16 9.92 11.90
C TYR A 43 10.61 8.70 11.14
N SER A 44 11.51 7.84 10.66
CA SER A 44 11.19 6.52 10.11
C SER A 44 12.25 5.53 10.55
N PRO A 45 11.90 4.40 11.17
CA PRO A 45 12.85 3.33 11.50
C PRO A 45 13.48 2.74 10.23
N PHE A 46 12.79 2.82 9.10
CA PHE A 46 13.21 2.29 7.81
C PHE A 46 14.22 3.20 7.06
N ARG A 47 14.66 4.29 7.67
CA ARG A 47 15.76 5.16 7.18
C ARG A 47 17.02 5.07 8.04
N GLN A 48 17.08 4.11 8.94
CA GLN A 48 18.21 3.90 9.84
C GLN A 48 19.24 2.94 9.21
N SER A 49 20.34 2.67 9.93
CA SER A 49 21.25 1.59 9.58
C SER A 49 20.59 0.22 9.73
N TYR A 50 21.20 -0.82 9.17
CA TYR A 50 20.77 -2.20 9.36
C TYR A 50 20.59 -2.56 10.85
N GLU A 51 21.61 -2.32 11.67
CA GLU A 51 21.62 -2.67 13.08
C GLU A 51 20.50 -1.94 13.86
N GLU A 52 20.37 -0.65 13.62
CA GLU A 52 19.34 0.15 14.30
C GLU A 52 17.93 -0.23 13.84
N CYS A 53 17.72 -0.48 12.56
CA CYS A 53 16.43 -0.95 12.03
C CYS A 53 16.10 -2.32 12.64
N LYS A 54 17.04 -3.27 12.61
CA LYS A 54 16.85 -4.61 13.18
C LYS A 54 16.52 -4.56 14.67
N ARG A 55 17.24 -3.73 15.44
CA ARG A 55 16.96 -3.53 16.87
C ARG A 55 15.54 -3.02 17.11
N LEU A 56 15.09 -2.04 16.30
CA LEU A 56 13.75 -1.47 16.43
C LEU A 56 12.67 -2.48 16.08
N ILE A 57 12.79 -3.18 14.94
CA ILE A 57 11.77 -4.13 14.47
C ILE A 57 11.80 -5.49 15.22
N SER A 58 12.78 -5.70 16.11
CA SER A 58 12.81 -6.85 17.03
C SER A 58 12.03 -6.58 18.33
N THR A 59 11.45 -5.39 18.48
CA THR A 59 10.67 -5.03 19.69
C THR A 59 9.25 -5.56 19.55
N PRO A 60 8.75 -6.37 20.51
CA PRO A 60 7.39 -6.89 20.48
C PRO A 60 6.34 -5.79 20.48
N HIS A 61 5.20 -6.06 19.84
CA HIS A 61 4.11 -5.09 19.73
C HIS A 61 3.20 -5.10 20.94
N GLN A 62 2.63 -3.92 21.21
CA GLN A 62 1.44 -3.81 22.05
C GLN A 62 0.19 -3.99 21.19
N GLU A 63 -0.92 -4.43 21.82
CA GLU A 63 -2.20 -4.54 21.11
C GLU A 63 -2.56 -3.21 20.45
N TYR A 64 -2.85 -3.26 19.16
CA TYR A 64 -3.24 -2.09 18.39
C TYR A 64 -4.57 -1.51 18.87
N GLN A 65 -4.61 -0.20 19.00
CA GLN A 65 -5.79 0.57 19.36
C GLN A 65 -6.14 1.56 18.26
N LEU A 66 -7.41 1.60 17.86
CA LEU A 66 -7.88 2.58 16.89
C LEU A 66 -7.60 4.01 17.38
N PRO A 67 -7.06 4.88 16.52
CA PRO A 67 -6.77 6.26 16.91
C PRO A 67 -8.06 7.03 17.28
N LYS A 68 -8.14 7.51 18.52
CA LYS A 68 -9.30 8.25 19.05
C LYS A 68 -9.63 9.55 18.28
N ASN A 69 -8.65 10.12 17.59
CA ASN A 69 -8.76 11.40 16.88
C ASN A 69 -9.06 11.26 15.38
N ILE A 70 -9.58 10.13 14.94
CA ILE A 70 -10.11 9.92 13.59
C ILE A 70 -11.64 9.95 13.65
N LYS A 71 -12.22 10.85 12.85
CA LYS A 71 -13.66 10.83 12.61
C LYS A 71 -13.94 9.88 11.44
N PHE A 72 -14.44 8.69 11.75
CA PHE A 72 -14.89 7.73 10.74
C PHE A 72 -16.20 8.20 10.11
N CYS A 73 -16.38 7.90 8.81
CA CYS A 73 -17.60 8.27 8.06
C CYS A 73 -18.76 7.30 8.29
N CYS A 74 -18.51 6.17 8.92
CA CYS A 74 -19.44 5.09 9.19
C CYS A 74 -19.09 4.42 10.53
N PRO A 75 -19.97 3.59 11.10
CA PRO A 75 -19.63 2.76 12.25
C PRO A 75 -18.46 1.81 11.96
N VAL A 76 -17.62 1.61 12.97
CA VAL A 76 -16.50 0.66 12.95
C VAL A 76 -16.75 -0.38 14.02
N THR A 77 -16.76 -1.65 13.64
CA THR A 77 -16.93 -2.80 14.54
C THR A 77 -15.64 -3.60 14.58
N LYS A 78 -15.13 -3.89 15.78
CA LYS A 78 -13.97 -4.79 15.99
C LYS A 78 -14.50 -6.19 16.29
N LYS A 79 -14.00 -7.19 15.55
CA LYS A 79 -14.32 -8.62 15.76
C LYS A 79 -13.03 -9.42 15.90
N LYS A 80 -13.10 -10.59 16.52
CA LYS A 80 -12.00 -11.56 16.58
C LYS A 80 -12.26 -12.62 15.50
N GLU A 81 -11.38 -12.76 14.52
CA GLU A 81 -11.49 -13.73 13.43
C GLU A 81 -10.09 -14.27 13.08
N SER A 82 -9.95 -15.59 12.90
CA SER A 82 -8.66 -16.27 12.61
C SER A 82 -7.53 -15.82 13.57
N ASP A 83 -7.85 -15.72 14.86
CA ASP A 83 -6.96 -15.31 15.96
C ASP A 83 -6.42 -13.88 15.90
N MET A 84 -6.92 -13.05 15.00
CA MET A 84 -6.56 -11.63 14.89
C MET A 84 -7.77 -10.72 15.11
N ASN A 85 -7.50 -9.46 15.43
CA ASN A 85 -8.53 -8.43 15.44
C ASN A 85 -8.85 -8.01 14.00
N VAL A 86 -10.11 -7.82 13.67
CA VAL A 86 -10.56 -7.41 12.35
C VAL A 86 -11.52 -6.24 12.49
N TYR A 87 -11.25 -5.17 11.79
CA TYR A 87 -12.11 -3.98 11.78
C TYR A 87 -13.04 -4.01 10.59
N TYR A 88 -14.34 -3.96 10.85
CA TYR A 88 -15.39 -3.87 9.85
C TYR A 88 -15.89 -2.43 9.77
N LEU A 89 -15.80 -1.81 8.61
CA LEU A 89 -16.28 -0.46 8.36
C LEU A 89 -17.42 -0.49 7.35
N ASN A 90 -18.52 0.16 7.68
CA ASN A 90 -19.70 0.27 6.82
C ASN A 90 -20.47 -1.06 6.61
N GLU A 91 -20.70 -1.84 7.66
CA GLU A 91 -21.43 -3.11 7.58
C GLU A 91 -22.87 -2.97 7.05
N LYS A 92 -23.48 -1.80 7.21
CA LYS A 92 -24.85 -1.48 6.71
C LYS A 92 -24.85 -0.91 5.28
N ASN A 93 -23.76 -1.13 4.52
CA ASN A 93 -23.63 -0.65 3.15
C ASN A 93 -24.69 -1.23 2.21
N LYS A 94 -24.93 -0.54 1.10
CA LYS A 94 -25.78 -1.00 -0.01
C LYS A 94 -24.96 -1.52 -1.21
N SER A 95 -23.64 -1.29 -1.21
CA SER A 95 -22.73 -1.71 -2.26
C SER A 95 -22.63 -3.23 -2.34
N ASN A 96 -22.40 -3.74 -3.54
CA ASN A 96 -22.11 -5.16 -3.76
C ASN A 96 -20.63 -5.51 -3.58
N VAL A 97 -19.81 -4.62 -2.98
CA VAL A 97 -18.37 -4.78 -2.86
C VAL A 97 -17.95 -4.97 -1.40
N VAL A 98 -17.14 -5.98 -1.18
CA VAL A 98 -16.32 -6.17 0.02
C VAL A 98 -14.88 -5.92 -0.35
N PHE A 99 -14.24 -4.96 0.30
CA PHE A 99 -12.83 -4.65 0.13
C PHE A 99 -12.03 -5.06 1.37
N ILE A 100 -11.24 -6.12 1.26
CA ILE A 100 -10.30 -6.53 2.31
C ILE A 100 -9.03 -5.70 2.12
N TYR A 101 -8.70 -4.88 3.11
CA TYR A 101 -7.57 -3.97 3.05
C TYR A 101 -6.48 -4.35 4.05
N PHE A 102 -5.31 -4.73 3.55
CA PHE A 102 -4.10 -4.98 4.34
C PHE A 102 -3.27 -3.70 4.45
N HIS A 103 -2.93 -3.30 5.67
CA HIS A 103 -2.15 -2.08 5.89
C HIS A 103 -0.67 -2.24 5.53
N GLY A 104 0.00 -1.12 5.32
CA GLY A 104 1.43 -1.06 5.12
C GLY A 104 2.24 -1.10 6.41
N GLY A 105 3.51 -0.69 6.33
CA GLY A 105 4.37 -0.56 7.50
C GLY A 105 5.49 -1.58 7.61
N ALA A 106 5.98 -2.09 6.46
CA ALA A 106 7.12 -3.00 6.37
C ALA A 106 6.97 -4.26 7.25
N PHE A 107 5.73 -4.80 7.32
CA PHE A 107 5.36 -5.95 8.14
C PHE A 107 5.58 -5.78 9.65
N TYR A 108 5.97 -4.59 10.08
CA TYR A 108 6.27 -4.25 11.47
C TYR A 108 5.31 -3.21 12.06
N ASN A 109 5.03 -2.10 11.36
CA ASN A 109 4.13 -1.09 11.90
C ASN A 109 2.67 -1.49 11.75
N ASN A 110 1.87 -1.21 12.77
CA ASN A 110 0.42 -1.26 12.71
C ASN A 110 -0.18 -0.17 11.82
N PHE A 111 -1.51 -0.22 11.59
CA PHE A 111 -2.27 0.82 10.92
C PHE A 111 -1.88 2.22 11.36
N VAL A 112 -1.58 3.09 10.41
CA VAL A 112 -1.35 4.49 10.68
C VAL A 112 -2.58 5.35 10.36
N LYS A 113 -2.67 6.52 11.01
CA LYS A 113 -3.80 7.46 10.84
C LYS A 113 -4.11 7.81 9.39
N HIS A 114 -3.11 7.81 8.53
CA HIS A 114 -3.25 8.21 7.13
C HIS A 114 -3.98 7.15 6.30
N GLU A 115 -3.76 5.87 6.57
CA GLU A 115 -4.47 4.76 5.96
C GLU A 115 -5.96 4.79 6.32
N TRP A 116 -6.31 4.98 7.60
CA TRP A 116 -7.71 5.14 8.01
C TRP A 116 -8.40 6.32 7.32
N LYS A 117 -7.69 7.43 7.11
CA LYS A 117 -8.23 8.57 6.35
C LYS A 117 -8.43 8.23 4.89
N MET A 118 -7.55 7.44 4.29
CA MET A 118 -7.67 6.96 2.92
C MET A 118 -8.86 6.00 2.80
N ILE A 119 -8.98 5.01 3.69
CA ILE A 119 -10.12 4.09 3.76
C ILE A 119 -11.44 4.86 3.88
N ASN A 120 -11.53 5.86 4.76
CA ASN A 120 -12.70 6.72 4.87
C ASN A 120 -13.11 7.39 3.55
N LYS A 121 -12.14 7.85 2.76
CA LYS A 121 -12.41 8.48 1.45
C LYS A 121 -12.90 7.43 0.44
N ILE A 122 -12.30 6.23 0.45
CA ILE A 122 -12.73 5.12 -0.39
C ILE A 122 -14.18 4.75 -0.06
N ILE A 123 -14.53 4.57 1.21
CA ILE A 123 -15.91 4.26 1.65
C ILE A 123 -16.89 5.35 1.20
N LYS A 124 -16.56 6.62 1.38
CA LYS A 124 -17.41 7.75 0.93
C LYS A 124 -17.68 7.74 -0.56
N ASN A 125 -16.70 7.29 -1.35
CA ASN A 125 -16.82 7.26 -2.81
C ASN A 125 -17.56 6.01 -3.32
N THR A 126 -17.52 4.89 -2.58
CA THR A 126 -17.92 3.57 -3.11
C THR A 126 -19.07 2.93 -2.34
N ASP A 127 -19.34 3.37 -1.13
CA ASP A 127 -20.22 2.70 -0.16
C ASP A 127 -19.81 1.23 0.11
N ALA A 128 -18.56 0.84 -0.16
CA ALA A 128 -18.07 -0.52 0.04
C ALA A 128 -18.04 -0.89 1.53
N LEU A 129 -18.27 -2.17 1.83
CA LEU A 129 -17.83 -2.76 3.10
C LEU A 129 -16.32 -2.89 3.06
N VAL A 130 -15.62 -2.24 3.98
CA VAL A 130 -14.18 -2.46 4.15
C VAL A 130 -13.93 -3.35 5.35
N ILE A 131 -13.13 -4.41 5.14
CA ILE A 131 -12.67 -5.33 6.17
C ILE A 131 -11.17 -5.15 6.30
N ALA A 132 -10.70 -4.68 7.45
CA ALA A 132 -9.33 -4.32 7.71
C ALA A 132 -8.75 -5.20 8.83
N PRO A 133 -8.06 -6.32 8.51
CA PRO A 133 -7.44 -7.17 9.49
C PRO A 133 -6.22 -6.49 10.11
N ASP A 134 -6.15 -6.52 11.44
CA ASP A 134 -4.99 -6.20 12.26
C ASP A 134 -4.14 -7.48 12.36
N TYR A 135 -3.49 -7.81 11.26
CA TYR A 135 -2.74 -9.05 11.12
C TYR A 135 -1.48 -9.05 11.97
N PRO A 136 -1.04 -10.23 12.47
CA PRO A 136 0.21 -10.35 13.23
C PRO A 136 1.41 -9.84 12.43
N LEU A 137 2.36 -9.22 13.11
CA LEU A 137 3.52 -8.53 12.53
C LEU A 137 4.85 -9.19 12.95
N ILE A 138 5.94 -8.88 12.30
CA ILE A 138 7.28 -9.19 12.82
C ILE A 138 7.54 -8.35 14.08
N PRO A 139 8.21 -8.86 15.12
CA PRO A 139 8.91 -10.15 15.18
C PRO A 139 8.03 -11.36 15.57
N GLU A 140 6.75 -11.16 15.92
CA GLU A 140 5.89 -12.20 16.45
C GLU A 140 5.56 -13.29 15.43
N ILE A 141 5.55 -12.93 14.13
CA ILE A 141 5.28 -13.86 13.04
C ILE A 141 6.14 -13.51 11.83
N ARG A 142 6.43 -14.52 11.00
CA ARG A 142 7.12 -14.40 9.72
C ARG A 142 6.16 -14.74 8.57
N CYS A 143 6.60 -14.57 7.32
CA CYS A 143 5.75 -14.75 6.15
C CYS A 143 5.13 -16.16 6.07
N ASP A 144 5.89 -17.19 6.36
CA ASP A 144 5.45 -18.60 6.34
C ASP A 144 4.34 -18.90 7.36
N GLY A 145 4.37 -18.26 8.52
CA GLY A 145 3.31 -18.33 9.54
C GLY A 145 2.11 -17.45 9.23
N LEU A 146 2.31 -16.27 8.64
CA LEU A 146 1.22 -15.31 8.40
C LEU A 146 0.31 -15.74 7.24
N TYR A 147 0.85 -16.18 6.11
CA TYR A 147 0.01 -16.48 4.94
C TYR A 147 -1.04 -17.56 5.18
N PRO A 148 -0.78 -18.67 5.90
CA PRO A 148 -1.84 -19.63 6.27
C PRO A 148 -3.02 -19.00 7.03
N ILE A 149 -2.73 -18.07 7.96
CA ILE A 149 -3.76 -17.34 8.72
C ILE A 149 -4.61 -16.49 7.78
N LEU A 150 -3.97 -15.73 6.89
CA LEU A 150 -4.66 -14.84 5.96
C LEU A 150 -5.45 -15.60 4.88
N VAL A 151 -4.95 -16.73 4.40
CA VAL A 151 -5.70 -17.62 3.48
C VAL A 151 -6.95 -18.15 4.15
N ASN A 152 -6.86 -18.63 5.40
CA ASN A 152 -8.01 -19.08 6.15
C ASN A 152 -9.03 -17.95 6.39
N PHE A 153 -8.56 -16.78 6.79
CA PHE A 153 -9.38 -15.58 6.95
C PHE A 153 -10.09 -15.20 5.64
N TYR A 154 -9.39 -15.18 4.53
CA TYR A 154 -9.94 -14.88 3.21
C TYR A 154 -11.02 -15.88 2.81
N ARG A 155 -10.76 -17.20 2.92
CA ARG A 155 -11.74 -18.26 2.65
C ARG A 155 -13.00 -18.15 3.50
N ASN A 156 -12.86 -17.80 4.78
CA ASN A 156 -14.00 -17.54 5.65
C ASN A 156 -14.79 -16.30 5.21
N THR A 157 -14.10 -15.28 4.70
CA THR A 157 -14.75 -14.08 4.14
C THR A 157 -15.53 -14.41 2.87
N LEU A 158 -14.99 -15.24 1.97
CA LEU A 158 -15.73 -15.72 0.78
C LEU A 158 -17.02 -16.43 1.18
N LYS A 159 -16.99 -17.33 2.16
CA LYS A 159 -18.17 -18.05 2.65
C LYS A 159 -19.20 -17.11 3.30
N LYS A 160 -18.74 -16.06 3.97
CA LYS A 160 -19.59 -15.07 4.64
C LYS A 160 -20.30 -14.14 3.65
N PHE A 161 -19.69 -13.90 2.47
CA PHE A 161 -20.19 -12.97 1.45
C PHE A 161 -20.26 -13.59 0.05
N PRO A 162 -20.99 -14.71 -0.14
CA PRO A 162 -20.93 -15.51 -1.37
C PRO A 162 -21.40 -14.77 -2.63
N ASN A 163 -22.28 -13.75 -2.45
CA ASN A 163 -22.88 -13.00 -3.56
C ASN A 163 -22.26 -11.60 -3.73
N LYS A 164 -21.20 -11.28 -2.99
CA LYS A 164 -20.51 -9.99 -3.08
C LYS A 164 -19.29 -10.09 -4.01
N ARG A 165 -18.95 -8.98 -4.64
CA ARG A 165 -17.67 -8.82 -5.32
C ARG A 165 -16.58 -8.67 -4.25
N ILE A 166 -15.63 -9.59 -4.23
CA ILE A 166 -14.53 -9.59 -3.25
C ILE A 166 -13.30 -8.99 -3.90
N VAL A 167 -12.83 -7.89 -3.34
CA VAL A 167 -11.58 -7.22 -3.71
C VAL A 167 -10.62 -7.31 -2.55
N ILE A 168 -9.38 -7.65 -2.81
CA ILE A 168 -8.31 -7.56 -1.81
C ILE A 168 -7.33 -6.47 -2.23
N GLY A 169 -6.65 -5.87 -1.28
CA GLY A 169 -5.61 -4.88 -1.60
C GLY A 169 -4.96 -4.33 -0.36
N GLY A 170 -3.97 -3.48 -0.57
CA GLY A 170 -3.25 -2.82 0.51
C GLY A 170 -2.14 -1.94 -0.01
N ASP A 171 -1.47 -1.25 0.89
CA ASP A 171 -0.35 -0.39 0.57
C ASP A 171 0.98 -0.96 1.10
N SER A 172 2.07 -0.69 0.38
CA SER A 172 3.42 -1.13 0.76
C SER A 172 3.44 -2.63 1.09
N ALA A 173 3.85 -3.04 2.29
CA ALA A 173 3.80 -4.43 2.78
C ALA A 173 2.41 -5.07 2.62
N GLY A 174 1.33 -4.31 2.85
CA GLY A 174 -0.04 -4.79 2.62
C GLY A 174 -0.34 -5.07 1.14
N GLY A 175 0.22 -4.28 0.23
CA GLY A 175 0.17 -4.52 -1.21
C GLY A 175 0.93 -5.79 -1.62
N THR A 176 2.09 -6.04 -0.99
CA THR A 176 2.85 -7.29 -1.13
C THR A 176 2.03 -8.49 -0.66
N ILE A 177 1.42 -8.39 0.54
CA ILE A 177 0.54 -9.44 1.09
C ILE A 177 -0.61 -9.76 0.13
N ALA A 178 -1.29 -8.74 -0.41
CA ALA A 178 -2.40 -8.95 -1.33
C ALA A 178 -1.96 -9.65 -2.62
N MET A 179 -0.78 -9.31 -3.16
CA MET A 179 -0.20 -9.96 -4.34
C MET A 179 0.11 -11.42 -4.07
N VAL A 180 0.85 -11.73 -3.00
CA VAL A 180 1.21 -13.10 -2.62
C VAL A 180 -0.02 -13.95 -2.33
N LEU A 181 -1.06 -13.40 -1.68
CA LEU A 181 -2.33 -14.12 -1.52
C LEU A 181 -2.93 -14.52 -2.88
N GLY A 182 -2.88 -13.63 -3.87
CA GLY A 182 -3.32 -13.95 -5.23
C GLY A 182 -2.53 -15.10 -5.87
N GLU A 183 -1.24 -15.23 -5.56
CA GLU A 183 -0.40 -16.34 -6.04
C GLU A 183 -0.71 -17.68 -5.34
N ILE A 184 -1.02 -17.63 -4.02
CA ILE A 184 -1.36 -18.82 -3.22
C ILE A 184 -2.72 -19.39 -3.61
N LEU A 185 -3.72 -18.53 -3.86
CA LEU A 185 -5.09 -18.92 -4.06
C LEU A 185 -5.30 -19.68 -5.38
N ASN A 186 -6.19 -20.67 -5.38
CA ASN A 186 -6.59 -21.38 -6.59
C ASN A 186 -7.43 -20.47 -7.50
N SER A 187 -7.54 -20.83 -8.79
CA SER A 187 -8.27 -20.04 -9.79
C SER A 187 -9.73 -19.77 -9.42
N GLU A 188 -10.40 -20.72 -8.76
CA GLU A 188 -11.80 -20.59 -8.30
C GLU A 188 -11.93 -19.67 -7.07
N GLU A 189 -10.88 -19.59 -6.25
CA GLU A 189 -10.85 -18.76 -5.04
C GLU A 189 -10.34 -17.33 -5.31
N GLN A 190 -9.91 -17.01 -6.54
CA GLN A 190 -9.34 -15.71 -6.85
C GLN A 190 -10.31 -14.56 -6.54
N PRO A 191 -9.83 -13.49 -5.89
CA PRO A 191 -10.60 -12.27 -5.76
C PRO A 191 -10.99 -11.72 -7.14
N ASP A 192 -12.04 -10.93 -7.18
CA ASP A 192 -12.47 -10.28 -8.42
C ASP A 192 -11.49 -9.19 -8.88
N GLU A 193 -10.71 -8.63 -7.96
CA GLU A 193 -9.65 -7.64 -8.22
C GLU A 193 -8.64 -7.65 -7.08
N ILE A 194 -7.36 -7.42 -7.40
CA ILE A 194 -6.30 -7.15 -6.43
C ILE A 194 -5.81 -5.70 -6.64
N ILE A 195 -5.77 -4.89 -5.60
CA ILE A 195 -5.31 -3.50 -5.67
C ILE A 195 -4.05 -3.32 -4.83
N CYS A 196 -2.89 -3.24 -5.50
CA CYS A 196 -1.60 -3.05 -4.84
C CYS A 196 -1.17 -1.58 -4.93
N LEU A 197 -0.98 -0.94 -3.79
CA LEU A 197 -0.58 0.46 -3.68
C LEU A 197 0.89 0.53 -3.25
N SER A 198 1.79 0.90 -4.15
CA SER A 198 3.23 0.93 -3.88
C SER A 198 3.78 -0.39 -3.28
N PRO A 199 3.47 -1.59 -3.84
CA PRO A 199 3.89 -2.85 -3.24
C PRO A 199 5.40 -3.03 -3.28
N ALA A 200 5.99 -3.66 -2.26
CA ALA A 200 7.33 -4.19 -2.31
C ALA A 200 7.29 -5.55 -3.01
N VAL A 201 7.92 -5.67 -4.18
CA VAL A 201 7.82 -6.88 -5.01
C VAL A 201 9.12 -7.67 -5.12
N ASP A 202 10.25 -7.08 -4.69
CA ASP A 202 11.58 -7.68 -4.78
C ASP A 202 12.41 -7.30 -3.54
N PHE A 203 12.84 -8.29 -2.78
CA PHE A 203 13.60 -8.12 -1.54
C PHE A 203 15.09 -8.46 -1.72
N GLU A 204 15.53 -8.82 -2.92
CA GLU A 204 16.94 -9.06 -3.22
C GLU A 204 17.75 -7.77 -3.40
N ILE A 205 17.09 -6.67 -3.77
CA ILE A 205 17.67 -5.35 -4.02
C ILE A 205 18.87 -5.41 -4.97
N PRO A 206 18.66 -5.67 -6.24
CA PRO A 206 19.74 -5.62 -7.21
C PRO A 206 20.33 -4.20 -7.31
N PRO A 207 21.60 -4.08 -7.80
CA PRO A 207 22.32 -2.80 -7.83
C PRO A 207 21.58 -1.66 -8.53
N GLU A 208 20.78 -1.95 -9.56
CA GLU A 208 19.98 -0.97 -10.29
C GLU A 208 18.89 -0.28 -9.44
N ASP A 209 18.48 -0.89 -8.32
CA ASP A 209 17.48 -0.31 -7.43
C ASP A 209 18.04 0.78 -6.50
N GLU A 210 19.38 0.90 -6.41
CA GLU A 210 20.01 1.91 -5.56
C GLU A 210 19.58 3.34 -5.90
N ALA A 211 19.43 3.66 -7.18
CA ALA A 211 18.95 4.97 -7.63
C ALA A 211 17.52 5.25 -7.19
N SER A 212 16.67 4.22 -7.11
CA SER A 212 15.28 4.31 -6.64
C SER A 212 15.22 4.56 -5.13
N PHE A 213 16.03 3.87 -4.34
CA PHE A 213 16.15 4.14 -2.91
C PHE A 213 16.62 5.57 -2.61
N LYS A 214 17.59 6.12 -3.36
CA LYS A 214 18.05 7.50 -3.19
C LYS A 214 16.94 8.55 -3.41
N LYS A 215 15.94 8.24 -4.23
CA LYS A 215 14.78 9.11 -4.47
C LYS A 215 13.67 8.90 -3.43
N CYS A 216 13.66 7.78 -2.72
CA CYS A 216 12.64 7.47 -1.73
C CYS A 216 12.76 8.37 -0.49
N ILE A 217 11.62 8.77 0.07
CA ILE A 217 11.56 9.64 1.24
C ILE A 217 11.22 8.90 2.54
N PHE A 218 10.84 7.64 2.45
CA PHE A 218 10.41 6.82 3.59
C PHE A 218 11.40 5.72 3.95
N GLU A 219 12.06 5.09 2.96
CA GLU A 219 12.92 3.94 3.11
C GLU A 219 14.35 4.25 2.63
N ASP A 220 15.31 3.59 3.25
CA ASP A 220 16.72 3.63 2.88
C ASP A 220 17.22 2.21 2.62
N LYS A 221 18.08 2.05 1.61
CA LYS A 221 18.68 0.77 1.26
C LYS A 221 19.36 0.07 2.46
N ARG A 222 19.88 0.85 3.39
CA ARG A 222 20.60 0.31 4.57
C ARG A 222 19.69 -0.44 5.54
N ALA A 223 18.43 -0.01 5.68
CA ALA A 223 17.46 -0.65 6.56
C ALA A 223 16.81 -1.90 5.94
N TRP A 224 16.79 -1.96 4.60
CA TRP A 224 16.02 -2.96 3.87
C TRP A 224 16.41 -4.42 4.15
N PRO A 225 17.72 -4.77 4.25
CA PRO A 225 18.11 -6.15 4.58
C PRO A 225 17.61 -6.62 5.94
N ALA A 226 17.48 -5.72 6.93
CA ALA A 226 16.92 -6.07 8.23
C ALA A 226 15.43 -6.43 8.13
N ILE A 227 14.66 -5.67 7.32
CA ILE A 227 13.25 -5.96 7.07
C ILE A 227 13.10 -7.31 6.37
N ALA A 228 13.89 -7.56 5.32
CA ALA A 228 13.86 -8.80 4.56
C ALA A 228 14.17 -10.02 5.44
N GLU A 229 15.24 -9.95 6.25
CA GLU A 229 15.64 -11.01 7.15
C GLU A 229 14.57 -11.32 8.22
N MET A 230 13.98 -10.30 8.80
CA MET A 230 12.95 -10.46 9.84
C MET A 230 11.62 -10.98 9.27
N TRP A 231 11.34 -10.65 8.00
CA TRP A 231 10.13 -11.11 7.30
C TRP A 231 10.27 -12.53 6.76
N ALA A 232 11.47 -12.93 6.34
CA ALA A 232 11.73 -14.25 5.79
C ALA A 232 11.40 -15.36 6.78
N GLY A 233 10.74 -16.41 6.31
CA GLY A 233 10.49 -17.66 7.06
C GLY A 233 11.80 -18.41 7.32
N GLU A 234 11.72 -19.43 8.16
CA GLU A 234 12.90 -20.25 8.49
C GLU A 234 13.44 -20.96 7.25
N GLY A 235 14.74 -20.81 6.99
CA GLY A 235 15.42 -21.42 5.84
C GLY A 235 15.09 -20.78 4.49
N MET A 236 14.25 -19.73 4.44
CA MET A 236 13.92 -19.02 3.21
C MET A 236 14.98 -17.97 2.88
N ASN A 237 15.14 -17.68 1.60
CA ASN A 237 15.99 -16.60 1.11
C ASN A 237 15.15 -15.47 0.48
N ASN A 238 15.74 -14.32 0.23
CA ASN A 238 15.04 -13.15 -0.28
C ASN A 238 14.46 -13.35 -1.70
N SER A 239 14.90 -14.34 -2.46
CA SER A 239 14.35 -14.69 -3.77
C SER A 239 13.14 -15.62 -3.70
N ASP A 240 12.80 -16.15 -2.52
CA ASP A 240 11.57 -16.93 -2.36
C ASP A 240 10.35 -16.07 -2.70
N TRP A 241 9.41 -16.64 -3.47
CA TRP A 241 8.26 -15.91 -3.96
C TRP A 241 7.28 -15.46 -2.85
N LEU A 242 7.27 -16.12 -1.70
CA LEU A 242 6.50 -15.66 -0.53
C LEU A 242 7.06 -14.36 0.05
N ILE A 243 8.34 -14.06 -0.22
CA ILE A 243 9.02 -12.85 0.21
C ILE A 243 9.04 -11.85 -0.95
N SER A 244 9.51 -12.29 -2.12
CA SER A 244 9.66 -11.52 -3.36
C SER A 244 8.67 -11.98 -4.43
N PRO A 245 7.42 -11.48 -4.45
CA PRO A 245 6.38 -11.93 -5.38
C PRO A 245 6.74 -11.70 -6.86
N ILE A 246 7.77 -10.93 -7.16
CA ILE A 246 8.34 -10.87 -8.52
C ILE A 246 8.79 -12.23 -9.05
N ASN A 247 9.07 -13.19 -8.18
CA ASN A 247 9.51 -14.55 -8.52
C ASN A 247 8.36 -15.58 -8.52
N GLY A 248 7.14 -15.15 -8.17
CA GLY A 248 5.96 -16.00 -8.14
C GLY A 248 5.24 -16.12 -9.49
N ASP A 249 4.10 -16.80 -9.48
CA ASP A 249 3.25 -17.02 -10.65
C ASP A 249 1.94 -16.23 -10.56
N LEU A 250 1.88 -15.14 -11.30
CA LEU A 250 0.68 -14.27 -11.40
C LEU A 250 -0.34 -14.77 -12.45
N SER A 251 -0.14 -15.91 -13.10
CA SER A 251 -0.99 -16.38 -14.21
C SER A 251 -2.43 -16.69 -13.78
N LYS A 252 -2.65 -17.07 -12.52
CA LYS A 252 -3.96 -17.39 -11.96
C LYS A 252 -4.79 -16.14 -11.61
N ILE A 253 -4.16 -15.00 -11.46
CA ILE A 253 -4.82 -13.76 -11.05
C ILE A 253 -5.82 -13.33 -12.11
N LYS A 254 -7.05 -13.02 -11.71
CA LYS A 254 -8.10 -12.55 -12.61
C LYS A 254 -7.82 -11.14 -13.08
N HIS A 255 -7.69 -10.21 -12.14
CA HIS A 255 -7.38 -8.81 -12.39
C HIS A 255 -6.54 -8.26 -11.24
N MET A 256 -5.52 -7.44 -11.57
CA MET A 256 -4.70 -6.73 -10.60
C MET A 256 -4.41 -5.31 -11.08
N SER A 257 -4.50 -4.35 -10.19
CA SER A 257 -4.10 -2.97 -10.43
C SER A 257 -2.95 -2.59 -9.50
N ILE A 258 -1.80 -2.19 -10.06
CA ILE A 258 -0.60 -1.81 -9.31
C ILE A 258 -0.37 -0.32 -9.49
N PHE A 259 -0.56 0.45 -8.41
CA PHE A 259 -0.28 1.89 -8.36
C PHE A 259 1.11 2.11 -7.81
N PHE A 260 1.97 2.82 -8.52
CA PHE A 260 3.33 3.09 -8.08
C PHE A 260 3.84 4.44 -8.54
N GLY A 261 4.74 5.03 -7.77
CA GLY A 261 5.33 6.34 -8.02
C GLY A 261 6.72 6.24 -8.65
N GLU A 262 7.11 7.28 -9.37
CA GLU A 262 8.44 7.38 -9.98
C GLU A 262 9.57 7.56 -8.94
N ARG A 263 9.24 8.02 -7.73
CA ARG A 263 10.21 8.40 -6.70
C ARG A 263 10.09 7.53 -5.44
N GLU A 264 9.91 6.24 -5.65
CA GLU A 264 9.86 5.25 -4.56
C GLU A 264 10.82 4.09 -4.82
N PHE A 265 11.19 3.37 -3.76
CA PHE A 265 12.21 2.32 -3.83
C PHE A 265 11.81 1.16 -4.77
N CYS A 266 10.53 0.82 -4.86
CA CYS A 266 10.01 -0.27 -5.68
C CYS A 266 9.84 0.10 -7.18
N TYR A 267 10.22 1.30 -7.62
CA TYR A 267 10.02 1.75 -8.99
C TYR A 267 10.59 0.79 -10.04
N ASN A 268 11.88 0.46 -9.94
CA ASN A 268 12.53 -0.41 -10.91
C ASN A 268 12.05 -1.88 -10.79
N SER A 269 11.81 -2.36 -9.56
CA SER A 269 11.34 -3.73 -9.33
C SER A 269 9.95 -3.97 -9.93
N ILE A 270 9.06 -2.97 -9.91
CA ILE A 270 7.74 -3.07 -10.57
C ILE A 270 7.89 -3.13 -12.10
N PHE A 271 8.82 -2.41 -12.70
CA PHE A 271 9.11 -2.56 -14.14
C PHE A 271 9.70 -3.94 -14.48
N ARG A 272 10.55 -4.49 -13.62
CA ARG A 272 11.03 -5.88 -13.79
C ARG A 272 9.87 -6.88 -13.68
N LEU A 273 8.96 -6.69 -12.73
CA LEU A 273 7.75 -7.49 -12.60
C LEU A 273 6.90 -7.41 -13.87
N GLN A 274 6.67 -6.21 -14.40
CA GLN A 274 5.95 -6.01 -15.66
C GLN A 274 6.63 -6.75 -16.82
N ALA A 275 7.96 -6.64 -16.94
CA ALA A 275 8.70 -7.31 -18.00
C ALA A 275 8.60 -8.85 -17.91
N LYS A 276 8.65 -9.43 -16.69
CA LYS A 276 8.45 -10.87 -16.46
C LYS A 276 7.03 -11.33 -16.83
N ASN A 277 6.03 -10.48 -16.63
CA ASN A 277 4.62 -10.82 -16.79
C ASN A 277 3.98 -10.34 -18.10
N LYS A 278 4.77 -10.03 -19.14
CA LYS A 278 4.26 -9.55 -20.45
C LYS A 278 3.16 -10.42 -21.06
N ARG A 279 3.16 -11.73 -20.80
CA ARG A 279 2.10 -12.64 -21.28
C ARG A 279 0.76 -12.46 -20.59
N ASN A 280 0.75 -11.82 -19.41
CA ASN A 280 -0.44 -11.56 -18.57
C ASN A 280 -0.85 -10.08 -18.59
N ASP A 281 -0.31 -9.25 -19.48
CA ASP A 281 -0.51 -7.79 -19.55
C ASP A 281 -2.00 -7.37 -19.61
N LYS A 282 -2.89 -8.24 -20.08
CA LYS A 282 -4.33 -7.96 -20.11
C LYS A 282 -5.02 -8.05 -18.74
N LYS A 283 -4.36 -8.66 -17.74
CA LYS A 283 -4.91 -8.89 -16.42
C LYS A 283 -4.30 -7.96 -15.36
N ILE A 284 -3.13 -7.38 -15.65
CA ILE A 284 -2.39 -6.53 -14.69
C ILE A 284 -2.27 -5.12 -15.27
N ASP A 285 -2.87 -4.16 -14.58
CA ASP A 285 -2.85 -2.73 -14.94
C ASP A 285 -1.77 -2.00 -14.11
N TYR A 286 -0.71 -1.56 -14.76
CA TYR A 286 0.41 -0.86 -14.15
C TYR A 286 0.21 0.65 -14.22
N LYS A 287 -0.12 1.28 -13.10
CA LYS A 287 -0.47 2.70 -12.97
C LYS A 287 0.69 3.52 -12.40
N LEU A 288 1.57 3.98 -13.29
CA LEU A 288 2.66 4.87 -12.91
C LEU A 288 2.18 6.29 -12.66
N TYR A 289 2.53 6.84 -11.50
CA TYR A 289 2.36 8.25 -11.17
C TYR A 289 3.71 8.97 -11.14
N LYS A 290 3.97 9.79 -12.17
CA LYS A 290 5.21 10.58 -12.27
C LYS A 290 5.35 11.53 -11.08
N GLY A 291 6.58 11.70 -10.62
CA GLY A 291 6.91 12.57 -9.49
C GLY A 291 6.45 12.10 -8.12
N MET A 292 5.66 11.01 -8.03
CA MET A 292 5.10 10.56 -6.77
C MET A 292 6.06 9.69 -5.97
N TYR A 293 5.94 9.82 -4.66
CA TYR A 293 6.67 9.09 -3.63
C TYR A 293 5.84 7.94 -3.07
N HIS A 294 6.46 7.09 -2.28
CA HIS A 294 5.85 5.89 -1.70
C HIS A 294 4.54 6.19 -0.94
N VAL A 295 3.48 5.46 -1.26
CA VAL A 295 2.13 5.55 -0.65
C VAL A 295 1.56 6.98 -0.64
N TRP A 296 1.80 7.78 -1.70
CA TRP A 296 1.31 9.17 -1.79
C TRP A 296 -0.21 9.28 -1.67
N MET A 297 -0.96 8.24 -2.05
CA MET A 297 -2.42 8.23 -1.99
C MET A 297 -2.96 8.35 -0.55
N ALA A 298 -2.20 7.95 0.46
CA ALA A 298 -2.55 8.13 1.85
C ALA A 298 -2.26 9.56 2.37
N THR A 299 -1.53 10.38 1.60
CA THR A 299 -1.18 11.76 1.98
C THR A 299 -2.20 12.79 1.48
N PRO A 300 -2.27 14.00 2.07
CA PRO A 300 -3.28 15.01 1.71
C PRO A 300 -2.89 15.84 0.47
N VAL A 301 -2.43 15.19 -0.60
CA VAL A 301 -2.01 15.84 -1.86
C VAL A 301 -3.05 15.66 -2.97
N LEU A 302 -2.98 16.49 -4.02
CA LEU A 302 -3.94 16.44 -5.13
C LEU A 302 -3.82 15.14 -5.92
N GLU A 303 -2.60 14.68 -6.18
CA GLU A 303 -2.33 13.40 -6.85
C GLU A 303 -2.86 12.22 -6.03
N GLY A 304 -2.83 12.30 -4.69
CA GLY A 304 -3.44 11.33 -3.81
C GLY A 304 -4.96 11.27 -3.95
N LYS A 305 -5.62 12.43 -4.10
CA LYS A 305 -7.07 12.48 -4.38
C LYS A 305 -7.40 11.82 -5.73
N LYS A 306 -6.57 12.04 -6.76
CA LYS A 306 -6.72 11.43 -8.08
C LYS A 306 -6.59 9.91 -7.98
N ALA A 307 -5.56 9.40 -7.31
CA ALA A 307 -5.36 7.97 -7.11
C ALA A 307 -6.54 7.32 -6.35
N ILE A 308 -7.04 7.96 -5.28
CA ILE A 308 -8.22 7.47 -4.54
C ILE A 308 -9.46 7.43 -5.44
N LYS A 309 -9.65 8.39 -6.35
CA LYS A 309 -10.76 8.38 -7.30
C LYS A 309 -10.65 7.16 -8.24
N GLU A 310 -9.48 6.91 -8.82
CA GLU A 310 -9.24 5.75 -9.68
C GLU A 310 -9.44 4.41 -8.94
N ILE A 311 -8.93 4.29 -7.70
CA ILE A 311 -9.18 3.13 -6.83
C ILE A 311 -10.69 2.94 -6.61
N SER A 312 -11.41 4.04 -6.35
CA SER A 312 -12.86 4.00 -6.15
C SER A 312 -13.61 3.56 -7.41
N GLU A 313 -13.15 3.96 -8.60
CA GLU A 313 -13.71 3.55 -9.89
C GLU A 313 -13.48 2.04 -10.13
N ILE A 314 -12.31 1.52 -9.80
CA ILE A 314 -12.02 0.08 -9.86
C ILE A 314 -12.95 -0.71 -8.93
N LEU A 315 -13.15 -0.23 -7.70
CA LEU A 315 -14.04 -0.87 -6.72
C LEU A 315 -15.52 -0.86 -7.18
N LYS A 316 -15.94 0.14 -7.95
CA LYS A 316 -17.32 0.25 -8.45
C LYS A 316 -17.60 -0.57 -9.71
N LYS A 317 -16.59 -1.12 -10.38
CA LYS A 317 -16.82 -1.97 -11.55
C LYS A 317 -17.72 -3.14 -11.16
N GLU A 318 -18.65 -3.47 -12.04
CA GLU A 318 -19.50 -4.64 -11.85
C GLU A 318 -18.66 -5.92 -12.00
N ARG A 319 -19.15 -7.02 -11.41
CA ARG A 319 -18.54 -8.33 -11.58
C ARG A 319 -18.68 -8.71 -13.07
N HIS A 320 -17.56 -8.87 -13.75
CA HIS A 320 -17.62 -9.47 -15.10
C HIS A 320 -18.00 -10.94 -14.93
N CYS A 321 -19.22 -11.28 -15.35
CA CYS A 321 -19.69 -12.65 -15.42
C CYS A 321 -18.94 -13.44 -16.49
#